data_341ff368f6cc57128672eff00343cc90
#
_entry.id   341ff368f6cc57128672eff00343cc90
#
_cell.length_a   1.000
_cell.length_b   1.000
_cell.length_c   1.000
_cell.angle_alpha   90.00
_cell.angle_beta   90.00
_cell.angle_gamma   90.00
#
_symmetry.space_group_name_H-M   'P 1'
#
loop_
_entity.id
_entity.type
_entity.pdbx_description
1 polymer ?
#
loop_
_entity_poly.entity_id
_entity_poly.type
_entity_poly.pdbx_seq_one_letter_code
_entity_poly.pdbx_strand_id
1 'polypeptide(L)'
;MANEWDYVKAKTVDDWKLLTKTVVENDPYRHLCSIHGATATYFDYWMPEFTHVSIQDEAPVLSSTASATLRKIYRKPVICDEVGYEGNLPYRWGRLSPQQMTCFILNGLLGGIYVTHGECYQQGNEPIFWAQGGSLKGESWKRVKFLRTILEAAPYPLEMADISRDLVTSTAGPDYYLVNMGKDVKGFWTFNLPVKNADYNKLQKNKRFKVEIIDVWAMTVTEYPVIFETTEELDYRVFDIHHRGVRIPDAPYIVLRITEVK
;
A
#
# COMPACT_ATOMS: atom_id res chain seq x y z
N MET A 1 -2.85 -20.16 -9.42
CA MET A 1 -2.31 -21.22 -10.32
C MET A 1 -1.09 -21.89 -9.72
N ALA A 2 -0.01 -21.17 -9.48
CA ALA A 2 1.19 -21.73 -8.86
C ALA A 2 1.84 -20.69 -7.97
N ASN A 3 2.50 -21.14 -6.91
CA ASN A 3 3.45 -20.42 -6.11
C ASN A 3 4.84 -20.63 -6.70
N GLU A 4 5.61 -19.55 -6.87
CA GLU A 4 6.99 -19.58 -7.40
C GLU A 4 7.12 -20.48 -8.66
N TRP A 5 6.27 -20.18 -9.66
CA TRP A 5 6.14 -20.97 -10.89
C TRP A 5 7.47 -21.22 -11.60
N ASP A 6 8.39 -20.30 -11.50
CA ASP A 6 9.72 -20.34 -12.15
C ASP A 6 10.70 -21.30 -11.48
N TYR A 7 10.41 -21.79 -10.27
CA TYR A 7 11.16 -22.85 -9.63
C TYR A 7 10.74 -24.25 -10.11
N VAL A 8 9.61 -24.38 -10.77
CA VAL A 8 9.13 -25.66 -11.32
C VAL A 8 9.79 -25.94 -12.66
N LYS A 9 11.04 -26.40 -12.64
CA LYS A 9 11.88 -26.59 -13.84
C LYS A 9 11.32 -27.56 -14.89
N ALA A 10 10.36 -28.40 -14.52
CA ALA A 10 9.70 -29.34 -15.43
C ALA A 10 8.65 -28.69 -16.34
N LYS A 11 8.38 -27.37 -16.18
CA LYS A 11 7.37 -26.66 -16.95
C LYS A 11 7.95 -25.41 -17.59
N THR A 12 7.55 -25.19 -18.83
CA THR A 12 7.86 -23.95 -19.58
C THR A 12 6.82 -22.86 -19.32
N VAL A 13 7.09 -21.63 -19.73
CA VAL A 13 6.11 -20.54 -19.71
C VAL A 13 4.85 -20.91 -20.50
N ASP A 14 5.00 -21.58 -21.63
CA ASP A 14 3.86 -21.97 -22.47
C ASP A 14 3.01 -23.08 -21.79
N ASP A 15 3.63 -24.00 -21.05
CA ASP A 15 2.90 -24.96 -20.22
C ASP A 15 2.03 -24.24 -19.18
N TRP A 16 2.57 -23.22 -18.51
CA TRP A 16 1.82 -22.43 -17.53
C TRP A 16 0.68 -21.64 -18.17
N LYS A 17 0.89 -21.08 -19.36
CA LYS A 17 -0.16 -20.41 -20.14
C LYS A 17 -1.29 -21.38 -20.50
N LEU A 18 -0.94 -22.58 -20.99
CA LEU A 18 -1.91 -23.63 -21.31
C LEU A 18 -2.70 -24.08 -20.09
N LEU A 19 -2.01 -24.37 -18.97
CA LEU A 19 -2.65 -24.74 -17.72
C LEU A 19 -3.60 -23.67 -17.20
N THR A 20 -3.20 -22.39 -17.27
CA THR A 20 -4.05 -21.27 -16.86
C THR A 20 -5.33 -21.21 -17.67
N LYS A 21 -5.25 -21.28 -19.00
CA LYS A 21 -6.42 -21.32 -19.88
C LYS A 21 -7.33 -22.50 -19.56
N THR A 22 -6.72 -23.69 -19.45
CA THR A 22 -7.47 -24.92 -19.15
C THR A 22 -8.24 -24.81 -17.83
N VAL A 23 -7.62 -24.25 -16.77
CA VAL A 23 -8.30 -24.09 -15.49
C VAL A 23 -9.44 -23.09 -15.61
N VAL A 24 -9.21 -21.92 -16.20
CA VAL A 24 -10.24 -20.88 -16.32
C VAL A 24 -11.40 -21.34 -17.18
N GLU A 25 -11.15 -22.05 -18.28
CA GLU A 25 -12.19 -22.58 -19.16
C GLU A 25 -13.07 -23.66 -18.49
N ASN A 26 -12.50 -24.41 -17.54
CA ASN A 26 -13.19 -25.50 -16.86
C ASN A 26 -13.64 -25.15 -15.43
N ASP A 27 -13.47 -23.91 -14.98
CA ASP A 27 -13.92 -23.45 -13.68
C ASP A 27 -15.34 -22.89 -13.74
N PRO A 28 -16.37 -23.65 -13.34
CA PRO A 28 -17.78 -23.23 -13.42
C PRO A 28 -18.09 -22.09 -12.43
N TYR A 29 -17.27 -21.88 -11.42
CA TYR A 29 -17.48 -20.89 -10.37
C TYR A 29 -16.77 -19.57 -10.65
N ARG A 30 -15.94 -19.49 -11.68
CA ARG A 30 -15.17 -18.30 -12.06
C ARG A 30 -14.34 -17.71 -10.91
N HIS A 31 -13.60 -18.59 -10.25
CA HIS A 31 -12.69 -18.15 -9.18
C HIS A 31 -11.67 -17.13 -9.69
N LEU A 32 -11.19 -16.31 -8.78
CA LEU A 32 -10.07 -15.41 -9.08
C LEU A 32 -8.84 -16.25 -9.44
N CYS A 33 -8.17 -15.87 -10.52
CA CYS A 33 -7.02 -16.60 -11.05
C CYS A 33 -5.80 -15.69 -11.15
N SER A 34 -4.68 -16.13 -10.64
CA SER A 34 -3.36 -15.54 -10.84
C SER A 34 -2.26 -16.57 -10.73
N ILE A 35 -1.04 -16.18 -10.97
CA ILE A 35 0.16 -16.98 -10.83
C ILE A 35 1.24 -16.13 -10.16
N HIS A 36 2.11 -16.74 -9.38
CA HIS A 36 3.08 -16.07 -8.54
C HIS A 36 4.48 -16.59 -8.86
N GLY A 37 5.39 -15.71 -9.21
CA GLY A 37 6.79 -16.01 -9.45
C GLY A 37 7.66 -15.72 -8.23
N ALA A 38 8.87 -16.23 -8.19
CA ALA A 38 9.86 -15.90 -7.18
C ALA A 38 10.23 -14.41 -7.24
N THR A 39 10.99 -13.94 -6.25
CA THR A 39 11.38 -12.52 -6.12
C THR A 39 11.80 -11.89 -7.45
N ALA A 40 11.16 -10.78 -7.79
CA ALA A 40 11.38 -10.03 -9.03
C ALA A 40 11.10 -10.81 -10.33
N THR A 41 10.40 -11.93 -10.26
CA THR A 41 10.00 -12.71 -11.44
C THR A 41 8.52 -12.50 -11.72
N TYR A 42 8.23 -11.81 -12.79
CA TYR A 42 6.86 -11.48 -13.21
C TYR A 42 6.40 -12.39 -14.32
N PHE A 43 5.11 -12.74 -14.30
CA PHE A 43 4.46 -13.43 -15.40
C PHE A 43 3.83 -12.45 -16.39
N ASP A 44 3.26 -12.95 -17.47
CA ASP A 44 2.48 -12.17 -18.43
C ASP A 44 1.08 -11.85 -17.90
N TYR A 45 0.99 -10.94 -16.93
CA TYR A 45 -0.29 -10.57 -16.31
C TYR A 45 -1.23 -9.78 -17.23
N TRP A 46 -0.82 -9.49 -18.47
CA TRP A 46 -1.71 -8.94 -19.49
C TRP A 46 -2.70 -9.97 -20.03
N MET A 47 -2.44 -11.24 -19.84
CA MET A 47 -3.35 -12.31 -20.23
C MET A 47 -4.73 -12.10 -19.59
N PRO A 48 -5.84 -12.26 -20.36
CA PRO A 48 -7.19 -12.01 -19.86
C PRO A 48 -7.65 -13.01 -18.79
N GLU A 49 -7.03 -14.18 -18.75
CA GLU A 49 -7.31 -15.23 -17.78
C GLU A 49 -6.93 -14.82 -16.34
N PHE A 50 -5.96 -13.93 -16.17
CA PHE A 50 -5.58 -13.44 -14.86
C PHE A 50 -6.50 -12.31 -14.41
N THR A 51 -7.13 -12.49 -13.27
CA THR A 51 -8.02 -11.50 -12.66
C THR A 51 -7.25 -10.43 -11.87
N HIS A 52 -6.05 -10.74 -11.43
CA HIS A 52 -5.17 -9.88 -10.65
C HIS A 52 -3.71 -10.25 -10.89
N VAL A 53 -2.83 -9.33 -10.53
CA VAL A 53 -1.38 -9.53 -10.48
C VAL A 53 -1.01 -10.05 -9.11
N SER A 54 -0.25 -11.13 -9.05
CA SER A 54 0.25 -11.74 -7.82
C SER A 54 1.77 -11.74 -7.88
N ILE A 55 2.42 -11.08 -6.93
CA ILE A 55 3.87 -10.85 -6.95
C ILE A 55 4.53 -11.17 -5.63
N GLN A 56 5.78 -11.59 -5.71
CA GLN A 56 6.69 -11.78 -4.58
C GLN A 56 7.87 -10.81 -4.75
N ASP A 57 7.72 -9.59 -4.24
CA ASP A 57 8.77 -8.60 -4.40
C ASP A 57 8.65 -7.47 -3.36
N GLU A 58 9.77 -7.11 -2.75
CA GLU A 58 9.85 -5.94 -1.87
C GLU A 58 9.84 -4.62 -2.66
N ALA A 59 10.37 -4.59 -3.87
CA ALA A 59 10.55 -3.36 -4.64
C ALA A 59 9.26 -2.53 -4.80
N PRO A 60 8.09 -3.14 -5.11
CA PRO A 60 6.85 -2.38 -5.22
C PRO A 60 6.36 -1.75 -3.93
N VAL A 61 6.83 -2.22 -2.78
CA VAL A 61 6.39 -1.73 -1.46
C VAL A 61 7.46 -0.94 -0.71
N LEU A 62 8.62 -0.69 -1.33
CA LEU A 62 9.63 0.20 -0.77
C LEU A 62 9.14 1.65 -0.70
N SER A 63 8.22 2.03 -1.58
CA SER A 63 7.53 3.31 -1.53
C SER A 63 6.12 3.21 -2.08
N SER A 64 5.23 4.07 -1.63
CA SER A 64 3.88 4.16 -2.19
C SER A 64 3.89 4.54 -3.68
N THR A 65 4.89 5.29 -4.13
CA THR A 65 5.06 5.65 -5.56
C THR A 65 5.31 4.41 -6.41
N ALA A 66 6.15 3.48 -5.96
CA ALA A 66 6.40 2.24 -6.65
C ALA A 66 5.12 1.37 -6.76
N SER A 67 4.39 1.24 -5.66
CA SER A 67 3.09 0.55 -5.64
C SER A 67 2.09 1.17 -6.61
N ALA A 68 1.95 2.50 -6.59
CA ALA A 68 1.06 3.24 -7.48
C ALA A 68 1.43 3.06 -8.96
N THR A 69 2.72 3.05 -9.28
CA THR A 69 3.21 2.82 -10.64
C THR A 69 2.84 1.42 -11.15
N LEU A 70 3.08 0.39 -10.33
CA LEU A 70 2.75 -0.99 -10.67
C LEU A 70 1.24 -1.15 -10.93
N ARG A 71 0.41 -0.57 -10.06
CA ARG A 71 -1.04 -0.54 -10.22
C ARG A 71 -1.48 0.10 -11.54
N LYS A 72 -0.85 1.21 -11.93
CA LYS A 72 -1.13 1.90 -13.21
C LYS A 72 -0.71 1.08 -14.42
N ILE A 73 0.41 0.38 -14.35
CA ILE A 73 0.93 -0.45 -15.46
C ILE A 73 -0.06 -1.55 -15.83
N TYR A 74 -0.45 -2.38 -14.88
CA TYR A 74 -1.28 -3.55 -15.17
C TYR A 74 -2.77 -3.25 -15.26
N ARG A 75 -3.25 -2.16 -14.66
CA ARG A 75 -4.69 -1.82 -14.59
C ARG A 75 -5.57 -2.94 -14.04
N LYS A 76 -5.00 -3.77 -13.18
CA LYS A 76 -5.62 -4.88 -12.46
C LYS A 76 -5.35 -4.70 -10.98
N PRO A 77 -6.14 -5.30 -10.08
CA PRO A 77 -5.72 -5.44 -8.69
C PRO A 77 -4.34 -6.07 -8.62
N VAL A 78 -3.49 -5.54 -7.76
CA VAL A 78 -2.14 -6.06 -7.53
C VAL A 78 -2.06 -6.52 -6.08
N ILE A 79 -1.61 -7.74 -5.88
CA ILE A 79 -1.41 -8.35 -4.58
C ILE A 79 0.06 -8.72 -4.45
N CYS A 80 0.74 -8.12 -3.47
CA CYS A 80 2.07 -8.58 -3.07
C CYS A 80 1.89 -9.68 -2.02
N ASP A 81 1.89 -10.92 -2.49
CA ASP A 81 1.57 -12.09 -1.68
C ASP A 81 2.68 -12.45 -0.72
N GLU A 82 3.93 -12.19 -1.12
CA GLU A 82 5.11 -12.45 -0.31
C GLU A 82 6.06 -11.26 -0.39
N VAL A 83 5.93 -10.34 0.54
CA VAL A 83 6.86 -9.20 0.69
C VAL A 83 8.05 -9.54 1.57
N GLY A 84 8.09 -10.77 2.06
CA GLY A 84 8.91 -11.22 3.16
C GLY A 84 8.08 -11.34 4.43
N TYR A 85 8.71 -11.80 5.49
CA TYR A 85 8.03 -12.18 6.74
C TYR A 85 8.67 -11.47 7.93
N GLU A 86 7.83 -10.96 8.83
CA GLU A 86 8.30 -10.55 10.15
C GLU A 86 8.83 -11.78 10.89
N GLY A 87 10.06 -11.70 11.43
CA GLY A 87 10.61 -12.90 12.03
C GLY A 87 12.06 -12.80 12.50
N ASN A 88 12.62 -13.93 12.82
CA ASN A 88 13.99 -14.07 13.34
C ASN A 88 14.83 -15.14 12.62
N LEU A 89 14.41 -15.56 11.44
CA LEU A 89 15.17 -16.54 10.68
C LEU A 89 16.50 -15.93 10.18
N PRO A 90 17.51 -16.76 9.88
CA PRO A 90 18.78 -16.29 9.33
C PRO A 90 18.68 -15.77 7.88
N TYR A 91 17.54 -15.99 7.23
CA TYR A 91 17.28 -15.64 5.83
C TYR A 91 16.70 -14.22 5.72
N ARG A 92 17.09 -13.47 4.69
CA ARG A 92 16.62 -12.10 4.45
C ARG A 92 15.08 -12.01 4.45
N TRP A 93 14.43 -12.93 3.75
CA TRP A 93 12.97 -12.95 3.61
C TRP A 93 12.22 -13.27 4.92
N GLY A 94 12.85 -13.89 5.90
CA GLY A 94 12.24 -14.33 7.17
C GLY A 94 12.73 -13.58 8.41
N ARG A 95 13.27 -12.36 8.24
CA ARG A 95 13.80 -11.56 9.33
C ARG A 95 13.45 -10.07 9.23
N LEU A 96 12.33 -9.76 8.59
CA LEU A 96 11.85 -8.38 8.61
C LEU A 96 11.57 -7.97 10.06
N SER A 97 11.97 -6.76 10.42
CA SER A 97 11.53 -6.19 11.67
C SER A 97 10.02 -5.85 11.60
N PRO A 98 9.33 -5.76 12.74
CA PRO A 98 7.94 -5.31 12.77
C PRO A 98 7.74 -3.96 12.08
N GLN A 99 8.73 -3.07 12.21
CA GLN A 99 8.72 -1.76 11.56
C GLN A 99 8.81 -1.85 10.05
N GLN A 100 9.70 -2.71 9.52
CA GLN A 100 9.80 -2.93 8.08
C GLN A 100 8.51 -3.52 7.51
N MET A 101 7.95 -4.54 8.14
CA MET A 101 6.67 -5.13 7.72
C MET A 101 5.56 -4.08 7.72
N THR A 102 5.42 -3.29 8.79
CA THR A 102 4.43 -2.21 8.87
C THR A 102 4.63 -1.18 7.75
N CYS A 103 5.87 -0.80 7.46
CA CYS A 103 6.21 0.15 6.40
C CYS A 103 5.81 -0.38 5.02
N PHE A 104 6.12 -1.64 4.72
CA PHE A 104 5.80 -2.24 3.43
C PHE A 104 4.29 -2.32 3.20
N ILE A 105 3.55 -2.75 4.22
CA ILE A 105 2.09 -2.82 4.14
C ILE A 105 1.49 -1.42 3.97
N LEU A 106 1.95 -0.44 4.75
CA LEU A 106 1.49 0.95 4.65
C LEU A 106 1.75 1.52 3.24
N ASN A 107 2.97 1.37 2.73
CA ASN A 107 3.33 1.87 1.40
C ASN A 107 2.50 1.21 0.30
N GLY A 108 2.34 -0.10 0.37
CA GLY A 108 1.54 -0.84 -0.60
C GLY A 108 0.07 -0.39 -0.60
N LEU A 109 -0.56 -0.39 0.56
CA LEU A 109 -1.98 -0.02 0.71
C LEU A 109 -2.24 1.41 0.25
N LEU A 110 -1.43 2.39 0.67
CA LEU A 110 -1.58 3.77 0.24
C LEU A 110 -1.15 4.00 -1.22
N GLY A 111 -0.32 3.11 -1.76
CA GLY A 111 -0.01 3.04 -3.19
C GLY A 111 -1.06 2.34 -4.04
N GLY A 112 -2.13 1.82 -3.43
CA GLY A 112 -3.26 1.19 -4.11
C GLY A 112 -3.05 -0.27 -4.49
N ILE A 113 -2.14 -0.99 -3.83
CA ILE A 113 -1.99 -2.44 -3.93
C ILE A 113 -2.30 -3.12 -2.60
N TYR A 114 -2.59 -4.40 -2.64
CA TYR A 114 -2.75 -5.22 -1.44
C TYR A 114 -1.42 -5.85 -1.06
N VAL A 115 -1.14 -5.93 0.24
CA VAL A 115 0.06 -6.59 0.76
C VAL A 115 -0.36 -7.55 1.86
N THR A 116 0.08 -8.79 1.77
CA THR A 116 -0.21 -9.78 2.78
C THR A 116 0.76 -9.67 3.96
N HIS A 117 0.28 -10.03 5.13
CA HIS A 117 1.08 -10.14 6.34
C HIS A 117 1.49 -11.59 6.56
N GLY A 118 2.74 -11.81 6.93
CA GLY A 118 3.23 -13.11 7.34
C GLY A 118 4.30 -13.03 8.41
N GLU A 119 4.41 -14.07 9.22
CA GLU A 119 5.40 -14.20 10.27
C GLU A 119 6.16 -15.50 10.17
N CYS A 120 7.43 -15.45 10.60
CA CYS A 120 8.31 -16.60 10.55
C CYS A 120 9.29 -16.55 11.74
N TYR A 121 8.73 -16.83 12.92
CA TYR A 121 9.48 -16.88 14.16
C TYR A 121 9.83 -18.31 14.55
N GLN A 122 11.11 -18.53 14.80
CA GLN A 122 11.62 -19.74 15.44
C GLN A 122 11.91 -19.43 16.91
N GLN A 123 11.33 -20.19 17.81
CA GLN A 123 11.51 -20.04 19.25
C GLN A 123 11.81 -21.40 19.91
N GLY A 124 13.05 -21.54 20.38
CA GLY A 124 13.50 -22.81 20.95
C GLY A 124 13.40 -23.97 19.95
N ASN A 125 12.75 -25.04 20.35
CA ASN A 125 12.51 -26.23 19.52
C ASN A 125 11.19 -26.15 18.72
N GLU A 126 10.49 -25.04 18.74
CA GLU A 126 9.27 -24.87 17.97
C GLU A 126 9.57 -24.87 16.47
N PRO A 127 8.74 -25.52 15.66
CA PRO A 127 8.87 -25.46 14.21
C PRO A 127 8.68 -24.03 13.70
N ILE A 128 9.22 -23.77 12.51
CA ILE A 128 9.04 -22.49 11.83
C ILE A 128 7.54 -22.23 11.64
N PHE A 129 7.08 -21.13 12.17
CA PHE A 129 5.66 -20.79 12.28
C PHE A 129 4.94 -20.70 10.92
N TRP A 130 5.54 -20.05 9.91
CA TRP A 130 4.92 -19.86 8.59
C TRP A 130 4.50 -21.16 7.90
N ALA A 131 5.20 -22.25 8.15
CA ALA A 131 4.91 -23.57 7.54
C ALA A 131 3.81 -24.34 8.27
N GLN A 132 3.48 -23.98 9.52
CA GLN A 132 2.64 -24.79 10.40
C GLN A 132 1.49 -24.03 11.05
N GLY A 133 1.40 -22.75 10.84
CA GLY A 133 0.44 -21.91 11.51
C GLY A 133 0.76 -21.73 13.01
N GLY A 134 -0.20 -21.20 13.77
CA GLY A 134 -0.07 -20.97 15.20
C GLY A 134 -0.51 -19.57 15.62
N SER A 135 -0.05 -19.11 16.79
CA SER A 135 -0.35 -17.77 17.30
C SER A 135 0.65 -16.75 16.79
N LEU A 136 0.17 -15.58 16.40
CA LEU A 136 1.01 -14.45 15.97
C LEU A 136 1.93 -14.04 17.13
N LYS A 137 3.22 -13.93 16.83
CA LYS A 137 4.30 -13.60 17.79
C LYS A 137 4.85 -12.20 17.62
N GLY A 138 4.68 -11.64 16.41
CA GLY A 138 5.18 -10.33 16.03
C GLY A 138 4.33 -9.16 16.51
N GLU A 139 4.73 -7.98 16.12
CA GLU A 139 4.13 -6.72 16.53
C GLU A 139 3.42 -5.99 15.38
N SER A 140 3.79 -6.27 14.11
CA SER A 140 3.23 -5.55 12.97
C SER A 140 1.74 -5.82 12.76
N TRP A 141 1.24 -7.01 13.07
CA TRP A 141 -0.16 -7.36 12.88
C TRP A 141 -1.14 -6.42 13.60
N LYS A 142 -0.74 -5.87 14.76
CA LYS A 142 -1.53 -4.88 15.50
C LYS A 142 -1.66 -3.58 14.71
N ARG A 143 -0.56 -3.15 14.06
CA ARG A 143 -0.49 -1.96 13.21
C ARG A 143 -1.28 -2.17 11.93
N VAL A 144 -1.22 -3.37 11.35
CA VAL A 144 -2.04 -3.75 10.19
C VAL A 144 -3.52 -3.68 10.52
N LYS A 145 -3.94 -4.21 11.68
CA LYS A 145 -5.32 -4.08 12.17
C LYS A 145 -5.72 -2.61 12.34
N PHE A 146 -4.86 -1.79 12.92
CA PHE A 146 -5.13 -0.35 13.08
C PHE A 146 -5.25 0.35 11.71
N LEU A 147 -4.31 0.10 10.78
CA LEU A 147 -4.37 0.64 9.41
C LEU A 147 -5.69 0.27 8.73
N ARG A 148 -6.12 -0.97 8.86
CA ARG A 148 -7.40 -1.41 8.31
C ARG A 148 -8.55 -0.55 8.82
N THR A 149 -8.60 -0.22 10.11
CA THR A 149 -9.66 0.65 10.66
C THR A 149 -9.63 2.05 10.06
N ILE A 150 -8.43 2.59 9.77
CA ILE A 150 -8.27 3.90 9.13
C ILE A 150 -8.78 3.87 7.68
N LEU A 151 -8.43 2.83 6.93
CA LEU A 151 -8.81 2.69 5.52
C LEU A 151 -10.30 2.42 5.35
N GLU A 152 -10.88 1.55 6.19
CA GLU A 152 -12.31 1.21 6.17
C GLU A 152 -13.20 2.37 6.65
N ALA A 153 -12.65 3.32 7.40
CA ALA A 153 -13.35 4.54 7.81
C ALA A 153 -13.41 5.62 6.73
N ALA A 154 -12.75 5.42 5.59
CA ALA A 154 -12.84 6.36 4.47
C ALA A 154 -14.28 6.41 3.93
N PRO A 155 -14.80 7.59 3.55
CA PRO A 155 -16.18 7.75 3.11
C PRO A 155 -16.48 7.08 1.77
N TYR A 156 -15.45 6.71 1.03
CA TYR A 156 -15.52 6.09 -0.30
C TYR A 156 -14.40 5.04 -0.45
N PRO A 157 -14.42 4.21 -1.52
CA PRO A 157 -13.24 3.46 -1.90
C PRO A 157 -12.04 4.39 -2.14
N LEU A 158 -10.89 4.04 -1.59
CA LEU A 158 -9.68 4.82 -1.79
C LEU A 158 -9.15 4.64 -3.22
N GLU A 159 -8.89 5.76 -3.88
CA GLU A 159 -8.24 5.82 -5.17
C GLU A 159 -6.96 6.63 -5.10
N MET A 160 -6.00 6.31 -5.96
CA MET A 160 -4.75 7.04 -6.02
C MET A 160 -4.98 8.47 -6.51
N ALA A 161 -4.45 9.44 -5.76
CA ALA A 161 -4.27 10.79 -6.26
C ALA A 161 -3.05 10.87 -7.19
N ASP A 162 -2.85 12.04 -7.83
CA ASP A 162 -1.63 12.27 -8.58
C ASP A 162 -0.41 12.14 -7.68
N ILE A 163 0.58 11.38 -8.19
CA ILE A 163 1.84 11.14 -7.51
C ILE A 163 2.63 12.45 -7.51
N SER A 164 2.88 12.99 -6.32
CA SER A 164 3.82 14.08 -6.18
C SER A 164 5.26 13.57 -6.19
N ARG A 165 6.24 14.45 -6.36
CA ARG A 165 7.66 14.07 -6.34
C ARG A 165 8.09 13.46 -5.01
N ASP A 166 7.47 13.88 -3.93
CA ASP A 166 7.93 13.57 -2.58
C ASP A 166 6.97 12.67 -1.79
N LEU A 167 5.69 12.66 -2.15
CA LEU A 167 4.65 11.96 -1.38
C LEU A 167 3.64 11.29 -2.31
N VAL A 168 3.15 10.13 -1.91
CA VAL A 168 1.98 9.52 -2.50
C VAL A 168 0.76 9.87 -1.66
N THR A 169 -0.26 10.37 -2.33
CA THR A 169 -1.54 10.69 -1.72
C THR A 169 -2.59 9.74 -2.24
N SER A 170 -3.30 9.05 -1.36
CA SER A 170 -4.51 8.33 -1.70
C SER A 170 -5.71 9.19 -1.36
N THR A 171 -6.68 9.26 -2.27
CA THR A 171 -7.90 10.06 -2.07
C THR A 171 -9.13 9.18 -2.14
N ALA A 172 -10.09 9.43 -1.25
CA ALA A 172 -11.40 8.79 -1.30
C ALA A 172 -12.45 9.64 -2.02
N GLY A 173 -12.05 10.80 -2.52
CA GLY A 173 -12.93 11.76 -3.19
C GLY A 173 -12.35 13.18 -3.12
N PRO A 174 -13.13 14.19 -3.51
CA PRO A 174 -12.65 15.56 -3.54
C PRO A 174 -12.48 16.19 -2.15
N ASP A 175 -12.95 15.57 -1.11
CA ASP A 175 -13.05 16.10 0.24
C ASP A 175 -12.31 15.27 1.31
N TYR A 176 -11.60 14.22 0.89
CA TYR A 176 -10.90 13.32 1.82
C TYR A 176 -9.58 12.83 1.21
N TYR A 177 -8.49 12.90 1.98
CA TYR A 177 -7.16 12.46 1.56
C TYR A 177 -6.45 11.72 2.68
N LEU A 178 -5.66 10.73 2.29
CA LEU A 178 -4.61 10.17 3.12
C LEU A 178 -3.26 10.45 2.45
N VAL A 179 -2.34 11.08 3.19
CA VAL A 179 -1.02 11.45 2.69
C VAL A 179 0.03 10.72 3.51
N ASN A 180 0.73 9.79 2.85
CA ASN A 180 1.84 9.06 3.49
C ASN A 180 3.09 9.95 3.50
N MET A 181 3.60 10.25 4.68
CA MET A 181 4.81 11.05 4.85
C MET A 181 6.10 10.28 4.55
N GLY A 182 6.03 8.95 4.40
CA GLY A 182 7.22 8.13 4.18
C GLY A 182 8.16 8.13 5.38
N LYS A 183 9.43 7.78 5.11
CA LYS A 183 10.47 7.75 6.14
C LYS A 183 11.20 9.08 6.33
N ASP A 184 11.22 9.92 5.29
CA ASP A 184 12.17 11.01 5.17
C ASP A 184 11.56 12.39 5.43
N VAL A 185 10.23 12.51 5.42
CA VAL A 185 9.56 13.77 5.73
C VAL A 185 9.48 13.95 7.24
N LYS A 186 10.27 14.89 7.74
CA LYS A 186 10.35 15.25 9.15
C LYS A 186 10.24 16.76 9.33
N GLY A 187 9.81 17.15 10.51
CA GLY A 187 9.78 18.54 10.94
C GLY A 187 8.60 19.31 10.40
N PHE A 188 8.58 19.73 9.15
CA PHE A 188 7.52 20.57 8.61
C PHE A 188 7.16 20.19 7.19
N TRP A 189 5.87 20.01 6.94
CA TRP A 189 5.31 19.80 5.61
C TRP A 189 4.37 20.95 5.27
N THR A 190 4.70 21.70 4.22
CA THR A 190 3.82 22.78 3.72
C THR A 190 2.52 22.18 3.22
N PHE A 191 1.38 22.65 3.76
CA PHE A 191 0.08 22.11 3.37
C PHE A 191 -0.17 22.34 1.89
N ASN A 192 -0.40 21.27 1.17
CA ASN A 192 -0.78 21.33 -0.23
C ASN A 192 -1.59 20.10 -0.62
N LEU A 193 -2.47 20.26 -1.61
CA LEU A 193 -3.26 19.16 -2.17
C LEU A 193 -3.15 19.15 -3.69
N PRO A 194 -3.25 17.98 -4.33
CA PRO A 194 -3.29 17.90 -5.78
C PRO A 194 -4.56 18.57 -6.31
N VAL A 195 -4.47 19.30 -7.42
CA VAL A 195 -5.62 19.96 -8.07
C VAL A 195 -6.53 18.99 -8.81
N LYS A 196 -6.07 17.77 -9.03
CA LYS A 196 -6.81 16.72 -9.72
C LYS A 196 -6.76 15.43 -8.93
N ASN A 197 -7.86 14.70 -8.93
CA ASN A 197 -7.86 13.29 -8.56
C ASN A 197 -7.46 12.42 -9.77
N ALA A 198 -7.49 11.10 -9.60
CA ALA A 198 -7.21 10.15 -10.68
C ALA A 198 -8.10 10.35 -11.92
N ASP A 199 -9.33 10.85 -11.75
CA ASP A 199 -10.30 11.11 -12.81
C ASP A 199 -10.16 12.51 -13.42
N TYR A 200 -9.10 13.24 -13.11
CA TYR A 200 -8.86 14.62 -13.56
C TYR A 200 -9.93 15.65 -13.15
N ASN A 201 -10.74 15.32 -12.17
CA ASN A 201 -11.71 16.27 -11.63
C ASN A 201 -10.98 17.39 -10.91
N LYS A 202 -11.31 18.64 -11.25
CA LYS A 202 -10.75 19.81 -10.60
C LYS A 202 -11.19 19.87 -9.15
N LEU A 203 -10.24 20.17 -8.28
CA LEU A 203 -10.44 20.11 -6.86
C LEU A 203 -9.96 21.39 -6.19
N GLN A 204 -10.57 21.77 -5.10
CA GLN A 204 -9.91 22.18 -3.89
C GLN A 204 -9.55 23.66 -3.76
N LYS A 205 -9.95 24.53 -4.71
CA LYS A 205 -9.83 25.98 -4.51
C LYS A 205 -10.92 26.48 -3.55
N ASN A 206 -10.57 27.44 -2.68
CA ASN A 206 -11.49 28.10 -1.76
C ASN A 206 -12.24 27.13 -0.84
N LYS A 207 -11.54 26.08 -0.39
CA LYS A 207 -12.06 25.07 0.52
C LYS A 207 -11.29 25.07 1.82
N ARG A 208 -11.94 24.61 2.87
CA ARG A 208 -11.36 24.52 4.21
C ARG A 208 -11.13 23.06 4.57
N PHE A 209 -9.97 22.77 5.15
CA PHE A 209 -9.59 21.42 5.52
C PHE A 209 -9.08 21.35 6.96
N LYS A 210 -9.50 20.32 7.67
CA LYS A 210 -8.86 19.89 8.90
C LYS A 210 -7.86 18.79 8.59
N VAL A 211 -6.86 18.68 9.45
CA VAL A 211 -5.82 17.64 9.36
C VAL A 211 -5.77 16.86 10.66
N GLU A 212 -5.65 15.55 10.54
CA GLU A 212 -5.34 14.66 11.63
C GLU A 212 -4.01 13.96 11.35
N ILE A 213 -3.17 13.89 12.36
CA ILE A 213 -1.89 13.17 12.33
C ILE A 213 -2.17 11.75 12.83
N ILE A 214 -1.90 10.78 12.00
CA ILE A 214 -2.00 9.36 12.30
C ILE A 214 -0.59 8.82 12.49
N ASP A 215 -0.23 8.48 13.71
CA ASP A 215 0.98 7.72 14.00
C ASP A 215 0.64 6.23 13.92
N VAL A 216 1.05 5.60 12.84
CA VAL A 216 0.74 4.19 12.58
C VAL A 216 1.45 3.28 13.55
N TRP A 217 2.67 3.64 13.97
CA TRP A 217 3.42 2.81 14.91
C TRP A 217 2.86 2.88 16.32
N ALA A 218 2.56 4.08 16.82
CA ALA A 218 1.92 4.27 18.11
C ALA A 218 0.41 3.93 18.10
N MET A 219 -0.19 3.76 16.93
CA MET A 219 -1.62 3.52 16.72
C MET A 219 -2.50 4.64 17.31
N THR A 220 -2.12 5.89 17.08
CA THR A 220 -2.83 7.07 17.57
C THR A 220 -3.30 7.97 16.43
N VAL A 221 -4.37 8.71 16.68
CA VAL A 221 -4.89 9.76 15.80
C VAL A 221 -5.03 11.03 16.61
N THR A 222 -4.40 12.11 16.16
CA THR A 222 -4.41 13.40 16.83
C THR A 222 -4.81 14.50 15.87
N GLU A 223 -5.81 15.30 16.22
CA GLU A 223 -6.22 16.44 15.41
C GLU A 223 -5.14 17.54 15.46
N TYR A 224 -4.81 18.09 14.30
CA TYR A 224 -3.91 19.23 14.19
C TYR A 224 -4.70 20.53 14.39
N PRO A 225 -4.28 21.47 15.27
CA PRO A 225 -5.10 22.59 15.72
C PRO A 225 -5.15 23.75 14.72
N VAL A 226 -5.14 23.46 13.41
CA VAL A 226 -5.19 24.47 12.34
C VAL A 226 -6.16 24.00 11.26
N ILE A 227 -7.09 24.89 10.89
CA ILE A 227 -7.88 24.73 9.68
C ILE A 227 -7.13 25.43 8.54
N PHE A 228 -6.88 24.69 7.48
CA PHE A 228 -6.23 25.18 6.27
C PHE A 228 -7.28 25.64 5.28
N GLU A 229 -6.99 26.70 4.57
CA GLU A 229 -7.85 27.24 3.51
C GLU A 229 -7.06 27.29 2.21
N THR A 230 -7.58 26.64 1.17
CA THR A 230 -6.85 26.51 -0.10
C THR A 230 -6.98 27.77 -0.95
N THR A 231 -5.88 28.13 -1.60
CA THR A 231 -5.79 29.23 -2.54
C THR A 231 -5.82 28.76 -3.99
N GLU A 232 -5.37 29.62 -4.88
CA GLU A 232 -5.24 29.30 -6.29
C GLU A 232 -4.18 28.24 -6.57
N GLU A 233 -4.33 27.61 -7.73
CA GLU A 233 -3.42 26.60 -8.22
C GLU A 233 -2.05 27.19 -8.54
N LEU A 234 -1.01 26.52 -8.04
CA LEU A 234 0.36 26.74 -8.41
C LEU A 234 1.01 25.35 -8.64
N ASP A 235 1.62 25.16 -9.81
CA ASP A 235 2.34 23.93 -10.15
C ASP A 235 1.53 22.63 -9.92
N TYR A 236 0.26 22.65 -10.38
CA TYR A 236 -0.70 21.54 -10.21
C TYR A 236 -1.11 21.22 -8.78
N ARG A 237 -0.89 22.14 -7.84
CA ARG A 237 -1.27 22.02 -6.44
C ARG A 237 -1.98 23.26 -5.93
N VAL A 238 -2.82 23.07 -4.95
CA VAL A 238 -3.37 24.15 -4.13
C VAL A 238 -2.69 24.15 -2.77
N PHE A 239 -2.42 25.35 -2.27
CA PHE A 239 -1.74 25.57 -1.00
C PHE A 239 -2.65 26.31 -0.02
N ASP A 240 -2.27 26.31 1.23
CA ASP A 240 -2.92 27.17 2.23
C ASP A 240 -2.67 28.67 1.90
N ILE A 241 -3.71 29.50 1.98
CA ILE A 241 -3.65 30.93 1.66
C ILE A 241 -2.62 31.70 2.51
N HIS A 242 -2.29 31.18 3.69
CA HIS A 242 -1.29 31.72 4.60
C HIS A 242 0.06 31.00 4.53
N HIS A 243 0.25 30.09 3.56
CA HIS A 243 1.45 29.26 3.42
C HIS A 243 1.83 28.48 4.68
N ARG A 244 0.84 28.13 5.50
CA ARG A 244 1.03 27.31 6.69
C ARG A 244 1.25 25.84 6.32
N GLY A 245 1.65 25.07 7.29
CA GLY A 245 1.84 23.62 7.11
C GLY A 245 1.64 22.86 8.41
N VAL A 246 1.92 21.58 8.33
CA VAL A 246 1.80 20.63 9.44
C VAL A 246 3.18 20.32 9.98
N ARG A 247 3.34 20.44 11.29
CA ARG A 247 4.53 19.95 11.97
C ARG A 247 4.41 18.43 12.08
N ILE A 248 5.29 17.73 11.38
CA ILE A 248 5.33 16.27 11.38
C ILE A 248 6.10 15.80 12.61
N PRO A 249 5.54 14.92 13.45
CA PRO A 249 6.26 14.31 14.57
C PRO A 249 7.54 13.60 14.12
N ASP A 250 8.56 13.59 14.97
CA ASP A 250 9.76 12.77 14.73
C ASP A 250 9.48 11.31 15.13
N ALA A 251 8.57 10.70 14.39
CA ALA A 251 8.15 9.31 14.55
C ALA A 251 8.07 8.66 13.17
N PRO A 252 8.32 7.35 13.05
CA PRO A 252 8.18 6.65 11.79
C PRO A 252 6.69 6.46 11.43
N TYR A 253 6.42 6.40 10.13
CA TYR A 253 5.12 5.98 9.58
C TYR A 253 3.95 6.92 9.91
N ILE A 254 4.18 8.22 9.71
CA ILE A 254 3.13 9.24 9.83
C ILE A 254 2.30 9.28 8.54
N VAL A 255 1.00 9.28 8.74
CA VAL A 255 0.01 9.54 7.69
C VAL A 255 -0.82 10.74 8.10
N LEU A 256 -1.05 11.66 7.18
CA LEU A 256 -1.99 12.75 7.39
C LEU A 256 -3.35 12.37 6.81
N ARG A 257 -4.40 12.46 7.61
CA ARG A 257 -5.78 12.43 7.14
C ARG A 257 -6.29 13.85 7.02
N ILE A 258 -6.68 14.23 5.80
CA ILE A 258 -7.10 15.58 5.47
C ILE A 258 -8.55 15.52 5.01
N THR A 259 -9.43 16.26 5.67
CA THR A 259 -10.87 16.20 5.42
C THR A 259 -11.43 17.61 5.26
N GLU A 260 -12.27 17.83 4.24
CA GLU A 260 -12.96 19.09 4.04
C GLU A 260 -13.89 19.40 5.22
N VAL A 261 -13.86 20.64 5.67
CA VAL A 261 -14.77 21.18 6.68
C VAL A 261 -15.89 21.91 5.96
N LYS A 262 -17.08 21.36 6.06
CA LYS A 262 -18.30 21.97 5.49
C LYS A 262 -18.85 23.08 6.37
#